data_70b6040ae77b3a4ebfc3f8a212e51430
#
_entry.id   70b6040ae77b3a4ebfc3f8a212e51430
#
_cell.length_a   1.000
_cell.length_b   1.000
_cell.length_c   1.000
_cell.angle_alpha   90.00
_cell.angle_beta   90.00
_cell.angle_gamma   90.00
#
_symmetry.space_group_name_H-M   'P 1'
#
loop_
_entity.id
_entity.type
_entity.pdbx_description
1 polymer ?
#
loop_
_entity_poly.entity_id
_entity_poly.type
_entity_poly.pdbx_seq_one_letter_code
_entity_poly.pdbx_strand_id
1 'polypeptide(L)'
;MILADLTTPAGIEKLVQVTGGTQSYYNHPERADGIATVVQQAITANPNLAHVKVRLMPNLPNAFYNYDRGEIILGVVNPDALAHELGHANNLRQEGLYRKILNAANGVARINNVVALPAMLALRMFVQDPERRDDILKSLSAVSAAIAAPGLLEELSASTTAFQHAPNKLRAVGTLGPAFMAHMATSMMPSAIYQAGRP
;
A
#
# COMPACT_ATOMS: atom_id res chain seq x y z
N MET A 1 -13.21 18.39 -0.52
CA MET A 1 -12.02 17.71 -1.03
C MET A 1 -11.01 18.78 -1.43
N ILE A 2 -9.82 18.74 -0.85
CA ILE A 2 -8.87 19.87 -0.86
C ILE A 2 -7.56 19.37 -1.48
N LEU A 3 -7.07 20.06 -2.51
CA LEU A 3 -5.72 19.85 -3.03
C LEU A 3 -4.72 20.66 -2.18
N ALA A 4 -3.57 20.06 -1.86
CA ALA A 4 -2.49 20.72 -1.16
C ALA A 4 -1.18 20.61 -1.95
N ASP A 5 -0.45 21.72 -1.97
CA ASP A 5 0.93 21.77 -2.43
C ASP A 5 1.85 21.62 -1.22
N LEU A 6 2.32 20.42 -0.98
CA LEU A 6 3.18 20.09 0.17
C LEU A 6 4.64 20.56 -0.01
N THR A 7 4.96 21.23 -1.11
CA THR A 7 6.26 21.89 -1.28
C THR A 7 6.31 23.27 -0.59
N THR A 8 5.14 23.77 -0.15
CA THR A 8 5.00 25.08 0.46
C THR A 8 4.58 25.01 1.93
N PRO A 9 5.02 25.95 2.79
CA PRO A 9 4.55 26.02 4.17
C PRO A 9 3.02 26.12 4.29
N ALA A 10 2.37 26.89 3.42
CA ALA A 10 0.92 27.03 3.40
C ALA A 10 0.19 25.71 3.09
N GLY A 11 0.76 24.88 2.21
CA GLY A 11 0.21 23.55 1.92
C GLY A 11 0.36 22.60 3.10
N ILE A 12 1.46 22.67 3.84
CA ILE A 12 1.70 21.87 5.05
C ILE A 12 0.76 22.31 6.18
N GLU A 13 0.62 23.63 6.39
CA GLU A 13 -0.33 24.17 7.37
C GLU A 13 -1.76 23.71 7.07
N LYS A 14 -2.15 23.74 5.80
CA LYS A 14 -3.44 23.23 5.34
C LYS A 14 -3.61 21.72 5.60
N LEU A 15 -2.56 20.91 5.42
CA LEU A 15 -2.56 19.50 5.77
C LEU A 15 -2.86 19.33 7.26
N VAL A 16 -2.13 20.01 8.13
CA VAL A 16 -2.34 19.93 9.58
C VAL A 16 -3.74 20.40 9.97
N GLN A 17 -4.21 21.49 9.41
CA GLN A 17 -5.55 22.03 9.68
C GLN A 17 -6.66 21.03 9.31
N VAL A 18 -6.53 20.35 8.18
CA VAL A 18 -7.57 19.46 7.66
C VAL A 18 -7.53 18.07 8.30
N THR A 19 -6.34 17.55 8.60
CA THR A 19 -6.12 16.17 9.02
C THR A 19 -5.54 16.01 10.41
N GLY A 20 -5.04 17.10 11.04
CA GLY A 20 -4.37 17.06 12.33
C GLY A 20 -5.24 16.54 13.47
N GLY A 21 -6.56 16.70 13.38
CA GLY A 21 -7.53 16.16 14.32
C GLY A 21 -7.96 14.70 14.06
N THR A 22 -7.45 14.07 13.00
CA THR A 22 -7.79 12.66 12.69
C THR A 22 -7.30 11.73 13.80
N GLN A 23 -8.20 10.95 14.39
CA GLN A 23 -7.84 9.95 15.40
C GLN A 23 -7.31 8.71 14.71
N SER A 24 -6.00 8.55 14.72
CA SER A 24 -5.30 7.41 14.14
C SER A 24 -3.93 7.24 14.78
N TYR A 25 -3.51 5.99 14.94
CA TYR A 25 -2.13 5.66 15.34
C TYR A 25 -1.08 6.26 14.36
N TYR A 26 -1.47 6.42 13.10
CA TYR A 26 -0.59 6.96 12.05
C TYR A 26 -0.57 8.51 12.00
N ASN A 27 -1.42 9.21 12.76
CA ASN A 27 -1.50 10.66 12.69
C ASN A 27 -0.58 11.33 13.71
N HIS A 28 0.39 12.10 13.22
CA HIS A 28 1.43 12.74 14.01
C HIS A 28 1.59 14.23 13.64
N PRO A 29 0.64 15.11 14.03
CA PRO A 29 0.70 16.54 13.68
C PRO A 29 2.00 17.23 14.12
N GLU A 30 2.61 16.75 15.20
CA GLU A 30 3.90 17.24 15.71
C GLU A 30 5.10 16.95 14.79
N ARG A 31 4.87 16.17 13.74
CA ARG A 31 5.91 15.79 12.75
C ARG A 31 5.71 16.49 11.39
N ALA A 32 4.88 17.52 11.33
CA ALA A 32 4.57 18.21 10.08
C ALA A 32 5.83 18.75 9.37
N ASP A 33 6.86 19.14 10.13
CA ASP A 33 8.15 19.61 9.58
C ASP A 33 8.82 18.57 8.69
N GLY A 34 8.66 17.26 9.00
CA GLY A 34 9.18 16.17 8.20
C GLY A 34 8.52 16.02 6.83
N ILE A 35 7.33 16.55 6.63
CA ILE A 35 6.60 16.50 5.35
C ILE A 35 7.38 17.23 4.25
N ALA A 36 7.82 18.46 4.51
CA ALA A 36 8.62 19.22 3.55
C ALA A 36 9.91 18.50 3.16
N THR A 37 10.59 17.95 4.15
CA THR A 37 11.85 17.19 3.94
C THR A 37 11.62 15.99 3.01
N VAL A 38 10.60 15.19 3.29
CA VAL A 38 10.26 14.01 2.48
C VAL A 38 9.91 14.40 1.04
N VAL A 39 9.06 15.40 0.86
CA VAL A 39 8.66 15.86 -0.47
C VAL A 39 9.86 16.38 -1.25
N GLN A 40 10.71 17.19 -0.64
CA GLN A 40 11.91 17.76 -1.28
C GLN A 40 12.90 16.65 -1.68
N GLN A 41 13.15 15.68 -0.80
CA GLN A 41 14.02 14.55 -1.11
C GLN A 41 13.46 13.69 -2.25
N ALA A 42 12.17 13.38 -2.24
CA ALA A 42 11.52 12.60 -3.28
C ALA A 42 11.58 13.31 -4.64
N ILE A 43 11.30 14.63 -4.71
CA ILE A 43 11.37 15.41 -5.94
C ILE A 43 12.82 15.54 -6.44
N THR A 44 13.78 15.69 -5.53
CA THR A 44 15.21 15.73 -5.89
C THR A 44 15.66 14.40 -6.51
N ALA A 45 15.21 13.27 -5.95
CA ALA A 45 15.51 11.95 -6.48
C ALA A 45 14.78 11.65 -7.81
N ASN A 46 13.55 12.14 -7.96
CA ASN A 46 12.75 12.03 -9.18
C ASN A 46 11.90 13.27 -9.42
N PRO A 47 12.34 14.19 -10.30
CA PRO A 47 11.62 15.45 -10.60
C PRO A 47 10.18 15.26 -11.09
N ASN A 48 9.85 14.09 -11.68
CA ASN A 48 8.49 13.80 -12.13
C ASN A 48 7.49 13.72 -10.97
N LEU A 49 7.95 13.53 -9.73
CA LEU A 49 7.09 13.53 -8.55
C LEU A 49 6.56 14.93 -8.19
N ALA A 50 7.17 16.00 -8.69
CA ALA A 50 6.64 17.37 -8.51
C ALA A 50 5.21 17.56 -9.06
N HIS A 51 4.78 16.70 -9.98
CA HIS A 51 3.45 16.74 -10.57
C HIS A 51 2.45 15.80 -9.89
N VAL A 52 2.83 15.12 -8.82
CA VAL A 52 1.91 14.26 -8.06
C VAL A 52 0.96 15.13 -7.26
N LYS A 53 -0.32 14.98 -7.52
CA LYS A 53 -1.36 15.67 -6.78
C LYS A 53 -1.54 15.04 -5.41
N VAL A 54 -1.56 15.86 -4.37
CA VAL A 54 -1.91 15.42 -3.01
C VAL A 54 -3.29 15.96 -2.65
N ARG A 55 -4.18 15.05 -2.32
CA ARG A 55 -5.56 15.33 -1.93
C ARG A 55 -5.73 15.07 -0.46
N LEU A 56 -6.19 16.07 0.27
CA LEU A 56 -6.47 15.96 1.70
C LEU A 56 -7.89 15.41 1.94
N MET A 57 -8.01 14.43 2.81
CA MET A 57 -9.27 13.82 3.18
C MET A 57 -9.39 13.77 4.72
N PRO A 58 -10.22 14.65 5.34
CA PRO A 58 -10.41 14.64 6.78
C PRO A 58 -11.02 13.30 7.23
N ASN A 59 -10.69 12.88 8.44
CA ASN A 59 -11.17 11.64 9.07
C ASN A 59 -10.77 10.33 8.37
N LEU A 60 -9.92 10.37 7.36
CA LEU A 60 -9.28 9.18 6.82
C LEU A 60 -8.12 8.79 7.74
N PRO A 61 -8.14 7.61 8.40
CA PRO A 61 -7.11 7.23 9.38
C PRO A 61 -5.80 6.74 8.74
N ASN A 62 -5.57 7.03 7.46
CA ASN A 62 -4.46 6.50 6.68
C ASN A 62 -4.04 7.46 5.54
N ALA A 63 -3.06 7.01 4.76
CA ALA A 63 -2.69 7.55 3.46
C ALA A 63 -2.73 6.43 2.42
N PHE A 64 -2.96 6.74 1.15
CA PHE A 64 -2.82 5.78 0.06
C PHE A 64 -2.64 6.47 -1.30
N TYR A 65 -1.93 5.79 -2.20
CA TYR A 65 -1.82 6.19 -3.58
C TYR A 65 -3.02 5.68 -4.40
N ASN A 66 -3.73 6.58 -5.06
CA ASN A 66 -4.83 6.23 -5.96
C ASN A 66 -4.28 5.96 -7.36
N TYR A 67 -4.16 4.69 -7.72
CA TYR A 67 -3.61 4.23 -9.00
C TYR A 67 -4.41 4.73 -10.22
N ASP A 68 -5.74 4.80 -10.09
CA ASP A 68 -6.62 5.19 -11.20
C ASP A 68 -6.48 6.68 -11.54
N ARG A 69 -6.21 7.50 -10.54
CA ARG A 69 -6.10 8.97 -10.67
C ARG A 69 -4.68 9.50 -10.66
N GLY A 70 -3.71 8.68 -10.28
CA GLY A 70 -2.32 9.10 -10.15
C GLY A 70 -2.12 10.17 -9.06
N GLU A 71 -2.88 10.08 -7.96
CA GLU A 71 -2.85 11.06 -6.86
C GLU A 71 -2.66 10.38 -5.50
N ILE A 72 -2.02 11.06 -4.56
CA ILE A 72 -1.93 10.62 -3.17
C ILE A 72 -3.15 11.16 -2.42
N ILE A 73 -3.84 10.29 -1.68
CA ILE A 73 -4.89 10.66 -0.73
C ILE A 73 -4.28 10.64 0.66
N LEU A 74 -4.31 11.77 1.36
CA LEU A 74 -3.67 11.94 2.65
C LEU A 74 -4.69 12.37 3.70
N GLY A 75 -4.91 11.52 4.70
CA GLY A 75 -5.83 11.77 5.82
C GLY A 75 -5.11 11.91 7.15
N VAL A 76 -3.79 11.79 7.17
CA VAL A 76 -2.93 11.84 8.37
C VAL A 76 -1.71 12.73 8.11
N VAL A 77 -1.20 13.34 9.17
CA VAL A 77 0.10 14.03 9.16
C VAL A 77 1.16 12.98 9.51
N ASN A 78 1.77 12.35 8.51
CA ASN A 78 2.81 11.35 8.75
C ASN A 78 3.83 11.35 7.61
N PRO A 79 5.07 11.84 7.85
CA PRO A 79 6.13 11.88 6.84
C PRO A 79 6.48 10.50 6.27
N ASP A 80 6.49 9.47 7.13
CA ASP A 80 6.87 8.11 6.72
C ASP A 80 5.80 7.48 5.82
N ALA A 81 4.51 7.70 6.14
CA ALA A 81 3.39 7.28 5.29
C ALA A 81 3.40 8.03 3.96
N LEU A 82 3.63 9.35 3.96
CA LEU A 82 3.74 10.11 2.71
C LEU A 82 4.91 9.64 1.85
N ALA A 83 6.07 9.34 2.46
CA ALA A 83 7.23 8.80 1.74
C ALA A 83 6.89 7.46 1.06
N HIS A 84 6.09 6.61 1.71
CA HIS A 84 5.63 5.35 1.14
C HIS A 84 4.72 5.57 -0.07
N GLU A 85 3.75 6.47 0.04
CA GLU A 85 2.85 6.79 -1.08
C GLU A 85 3.57 7.46 -2.26
N LEU A 86 4.61 8.26 -1.98
CA LEU A 86 5.50 8.77 -3.02
C LEU A 86 6.32 7.66 -3.67
N GLY A 87 6.66 6.60 -2.93
CA GLY A 87 7.28 5.38 -3.46
C GLY A 87 6.37 4.69 -4.48
N HIS A 88 5.09 4.50 -4.18
CA HIS A 88 4.09 3.99 -5.13
C HIS A 88 3.98 4.89 -6.38
N ALA A 89 3.90 6.21 -6.17
CA ALA A 89 3.86 7.17 -7.28
C ALA A 89 5.11 7.08 -8.16
N ASN A 90 6.29 6.88 -7.58
CA ASN A 90 7.54 6.70 -8.29
C ASN A 90 7.55 5.41 -9.12
N ASN A 91 7.16 4.29 -8.53
CA ASN A 91 7.13 2.99 -9.20
C ASN A 91 6.20 2.99 -10.42
N LEU A 92 5.06 3.66 -10.32
CA LEU A 92 4.06 3.69 -11.40
C LEU A 92 4.35 4.71 -12.50
N ARG A 93 5.19 5.68 -12.23
CA ARG A 93 5.66 6.63 -13.25
C ARG A 93 6.85 6.12 -14.04
N GLN A 94 7.45 5.00 -13.63
CA GLN A 94 8.40 4.27 -14.47
C GLN A 94 7.63 3.74 -15.69
N GLU A 95 7.97 4.25 -16.88
CA GLU A 95 7.38 3.81 -18.13
C GLU A 95 7.87 2.40 -18.47
N GLY A 96 7.02 1.58 -19.11
CA GLY A 96 7.41 0.32 -19.68
C GLY A 96 6.64 -0.91 -19.24
N LEU A 97 7.22 -2.08 -19.46
CA LEU A 97 6.62 -3.40 -19.22
C LEU A 97 6.27 -3.61 -17.74
N TYR A 98 7.11 -3.13 -16.83
CA TYR A 98 6.90 -3.24 -15.37
C TYR A 98 5.56 -2.63 -14.94
N ARG A 99 5.26 -1.40 -15.38
CA ARG A 99 3.97 -0.75 -15.09
C ARG A 99 2.79 -1.54 -15.62
N LYS A 100 2.90 -2.10 -16.83
CA LYS A 100 1.83 -2.91 -17.41
C LYS A 100 1.57 -4.18 -16.61
N ILE A 101 2.65 -4.83 -16.17
CA ILE A 101 2.58 -6.03 -15.31
C ILE A 101 1.94 -5.69 -13.98
N LEU A 102 2.37 -4.61 -13.30
CA LEU A 102 1.80 -4.20 -12.02
C LEU A 102 0.31 -3.85 -12.12
N ASN A 103 -0.08 -3.09 -13.13
CA ASN A 103 -1.50 -2.73 -13.32
C ASN A 103 -2.36 -3.96 -13.59
N ALA A 104 -1.88 -4.88 -14.42
CA ALA A 104 -2.59 -6.14 -14.68
C ALA A 104 -2.66 -7.01 -13.40
N ALA A 105 -1.55 -7.14 -12.66
CA ALA A 105 -1.48 -7.92 -11.43
C ALA A 105 -2.38 -7.34 -10.34
N ASN A 106 -2.41 -6.02 -10.15
CA ASN A 106 -3.29 -5.37 -9.18
C ASN A 106 -4.78 -5.56 -9.51
N GLY A 107 -5.15 -5.51 -10.80
CA GLY A 107 -6.51 -5.82 -11.23
C GLY A 107 -6.91 -7.25 -10.91
N VAL A 108 -6.05 -8.21 -11.24
CA VAL A 108 -6.27 -9.64 -10.98
C VAL A 108 -6.23 -9.96 -9.49
N ALA A 109 -5.33 -9.33 -8.72
CA ALA A 109 -5.23 -9.52 -7.26
C ALA A 109 -6.51 -9.09 -6.53
N ARG A 110 -7.13 -8.00 -6.94
CA ARG A 110 -8.43 -7.57 -6.39
C ARG A 110 -9.51 -8.63 -6.60
N ILE A 111 -9.62 -9.19 -7.80
CA ILE A 111 -10.57 -10.26 -8.11
C ILE A 111 -10.20 -11.53 -7.33
N ASN A 112 -8.94 -11.90 -7.29
CA ASN A 112 -8.45 -13.07 -6.57
C ASN A 112 -8.81 -13.01 -5.08
N ASN A 113 -8.59 -11.89 -4.40
CA ASN A 113 -8.92 -11.74 -2.98
C ASN A 113 -10.42 -11.87 -2.69
N VAL A 114 -11.28 -11.45 -3.62
CA VAL A 114 -12.74 -11.57 -3.49
C VAL A 114 -13.23 -12.97 -3.81
N VAL A 115 -12.59 -13.69 -4.73
CA VAL A 115 -13.06 -14.98 -5.23
C VAL A 115 -12.36 -16.16 -4.57
N ALA A 116 -11.04 -16.12 -4.39
CA ALA A 116 -10.27 -17.26 -3.93
C ALA A 116 -10.65 -17.71 -2.52
N LEU A 117 -10.84 -16.77 -1.58
CA LEU A 117 -11.19 -17.11 -0.21
C LEU A 117 -12.57 -17.79 -0.09
N PRO A 118 -13.66 -17.23 -0.64
CA PRO A 118 -14.95 -17.92 -0.66
C PRO A 118 -14.90 -19.26 -1.39
N ALA A 119 -14.17 -19.33 -2.51
CA ALA A 119 -14.00 -20.60 -3.25
C ALA A 119 -13.31 -21.68 -2.42
N MET A 120 -12.24 -21.33 -1.71
CA MET A 120 -11.54 -22.25 -0.81
C MET A 120 -12.43 -22.77 0.34
N LEU A 121 -13.22 -21.86 0.91
CA LEU A 121 -14.18 -22.24 1.95
C LEU A 121 -15.28 -23.16 1.39
N ALA A 122 -15.83 -22.83 0.23
CA ALA A 122 -16.83 -23.65 -0.44
C ALA A 122 -16.28 -25.05 -0.79
N LEU A 123 -15.06 -25.14 -1.30
CA LEU A 123 -14.41 -26.43 -1.58
C LEU A 123 -14.29 -27.30 -0.33
N ARG A 124 -13.95 -26.72 0.82
CA ARG A 124 -13.90 -27.43 2.10
C ARG A 124 -15.26 -27.95 2.55
N MET A 125 -16.32 -27.22 2.26
CA MET A 125 -17.68 -27.57 2.67
C MET A 125 -18.35 -28.60 1.75
N PHE A 126 -18.09 -28.52 0.44
CA PHE A 126 -18.86 -29.24 -0.56
C PHE A 126 -18.10 -30.37 -1.27
N VAL A 127 -16.77 -30.35 -1.30
CA VAL A 127 -15.98 -31.44 -1.89
C VAL A 127 -15.69 -32.50 -0.82
N GLN A 128 -16.38 -33.64 -0.90
CA GLN A 128 -16.30 -34.73 0.09
C GLN A 128 -15.02 -35.57 -0.05
N ASP A 129 -14.52 -35.72 -1.26
CA ASP A 129 -13.27 -36.46 -1.52
C ASP A 129 -12.07 -35.66 -0.98
N PRO A 130 -11.35 -36.17 0.05
CA PRO A 130 -10.26 -35.43 0.69
C PRO A 130 -9.06 -35.17 -0.24
N GLU A 131 -8.69 -36.18 -1.07
CA GLU A 131 -7.53 -36.07 -1.95
C GLU A 131 -7.77 -35.07 -3.05
N ARG A 132 -8.91 -35.17 -3.73
CA ARG A 132 -9.32 -34.21 -4.77
C ARG A 132 -9.46 -32.79 -4.21
N ARG A 133 -10.02 -32.65 -3.01
CA ARG A 133 -10.15 -31.36 -2.33
C ARG A 133 -8.79 -30.74 -2.03
N ASP A 134 -7.84 -31.53 -1.52
CA ASP A 134 -6.49 -31.05 -1.18
C ASP A 134 -5.72 -30.61 -2.42
N ASP A 135 -5.79 -31.34 -3.51
CA ASP A 135 -5.16 -30.99 -4.78
C ASP A 135 -5.70 -29.69 -5.36
N ILE A 136 -7.03 -29.48 -5.32
CA ILE A 136 -7.64 -28.24 -5.80
C ILE A 136 -7.25 -27.07 -4.90
N LEU A 137 -7.29 -27.24 -3.58
CA LEU A 137 -6.91 -26.19 -2.62
C LEU A 137 -5.43 -25.82 -2.75
N LYS A 138 -4.55 -26.78 -2.96
CA LYS A 138 -3.12 -26.57 -3.21
C LYS A 138 -2.90 -25.75 -4.49
N SER A 139 -3.58 -26.13 -5.56
CA SER A 139 -3.49 -25.41 -6.84
C SER A 139 -4.00 -23.98 -6.73
N LEU A 140 -5.16 -23.77 -6.10
CA LEU A 140 -5.73 -22.44 -5.85
C LEU A 140 -4.81 -21.57 -4.97
N SER A 141 -4.21 -22.17 -3.94
CA SER A 141 -3.25 -21.48 -3.07
C SER A 141 -2.01 -21.01 -3.84
N ALA A 142 -1.44 -21.89 -4.68
CA ALA A 142 -0.28 -21.56 -5.51
C ALA A 142 -0.58 -20.46 -6.53
N VAL A 143 -1.73 -20.51 -7.19
CA VAL A 143 -2.19 -19.48 -8.13
C VAL A 143 -2.41 -18.15 -7.40
N SER A 144 -3.07 -18.17 -6.24
CA SER A 144 -3.30 -16.97 -5.44
C SER A 144 -1.99 -16.31 -5.00
N ALA A 145 -1.00 -17.11 -4.58
CA ALA A 145 0.32 -16.60 -4.21
C ALA A 145 1.05 -15.97 -5.42
N ALA A 146 1.00 -16.61 -6.58
CA ALA A 146 1.59 -16.10 -7.81
C ALA A 146 0.96 -14.76 -8.25
N ILE A 147 -0.37 -14.63 -8.10
CA ILE A 147 -1.11 -13.40 -8.39
C ILE A 147 -0.76 -12.28 -7.41
N ALA A 148 -0.55 -12.61 -6.13
CA ALA A 148 -0.21 -11.63 -5.10
C ALA A 148 1.25 -11.14 -5.17
N ALA A 149 2.16 -11.94 -5.72
CA ALA A 149 3.60 -11.65 -5.71
C ALA A 149 3.99 -10.29 -6.33
N PRO A 150 3.47 -9.86 -7.49
CA PRO A 150 3.81 -8.55 -8.06
C PRO A 150 3.38 -7.39 -7.15
N GLY A 151 2.21 -7.48 -6.49
CA GLY A 151 1.75 -6.48 -5.55
C GLY A 151 2.64 -6.40 -4.31
N LEU A 152 3.08 -7.55 -3.78
CA LEU A 152 4.02 -7.59 -2.65
C LEU A 152 5.40 -7.00 -3.00
N LEU A 153 5.89 -7.25 -4.22
CA LEU A 153 7.14 -6.65 -4.71
C LEU A 153 7.02 -5.13 -4.85
N GLU A 154 5.88 -4.66 -5.30
CA GLU A 154 5.59 -3.23 -5.41
C GLU A 154 5.53 -2.57 -4.03
N GLU A 155 4.85 -3.16 -3.05
CA GLU A 155 4.82 -2.72 -1.67
C GLU A 155 6.22 -2.68 -1.03
N LEU A 156 7.03 -3.70 -1.29
CA LEU A 156 8.42 -3.74 -0.84
C LEU A 156 9.25 -2.61 -1.47
N SER A 157 9.07 -2.37 -2.76
CA SER A 157 9.74 -1.28 -3.47
C SER A 157 9.33 0.09 -2.93
N ALA A 158 8.03 0.34 -2.72
CA ALA A 158 7.53 1.58 -2.14
C ALA A 158 8.05 1.79 -0.71
N SER A 159 8.04 0.73 0.11
CA SER A 159 8.57 0.77 1.48
C SER A 159 10.08 1.03 1.50
N THR A 160 10.84 0.46 0.55
CA THR A 160 12.28 0.70 0.42
C THR A 160 12.56 2.17 0.05
N THR A 161 11.81 2.72 -0.89
CA THR A 161 11.88 4.14 -1.27
C THR A 161 11.54 5.04 -0.07
N ALA A 162 10.46 4.73 0.65
CA ALA A 162 10.09 5.45 1.86
C ALA A 162 11.20 5.42 2.91
N PHE A 163 11.80 4.26 3.14
CA PHE A 163 12.91 4.11 4.07
C PHE A 163 14.13 4.96 3.68
N GLN A 164 14.42 5.07 2.38
CA GLN A 164 15.52 5.92 1.89
C GLN A 164 15.27 7.41 2.19
N HIS A 165 14.02 7.87 2.04
CA HIS A 165 13.63 9.27 2.22
C HIS A 165 13.12 9.61 3.63
N ALA A 166 12.95 8.63 4.51
CA ALA A 166 12.47 8.87 5.88
C ALA A 166 13.47 9.68 6.69
N PRO A 167 13.03 10.74 7.37
CA PRO A 167 13.89 11.55 8.26
C PRO A 167 14.49 10.75 9.40
N ASN A 168 13.79 9.71 9.87
CA ASN A 168 14.23 8.81 10.92
C ASN A 168 13.98 7.35 10.51
N LYS A 169 15.09 6.63 10.23
CA LYS A 169 15.05 5.25 9.74
C LYS A 169 14.39 4.26 10.71
N LEU A 170 14.71 4.36 12.00
CA LEU A 170 14.16 3.45 13.01
C LEU A 170 12.66 3.64 13.17
N ARG A 171 12.19 4.87 13.14
CA ARG A 171 10.77 5.19 13.18
C ARG A 171 10.05 4.70 11.93
N ALA A 172 10.65 4.89 10.76
CA ALA A 172 10.09 4.40 9.51
C ALA A 172 9.84 2.88 9.53
N VAL A 173 10.76 2.09 10.10
CA VAL A 173 10.55 0.65 10.33
C VAL A 173 9.33 0.42 11.22
N GLY A 174 9.17 1.17 12.30
CA GLY A 174 8.02 1.06 13.21
C GLY A 174 6.69 1.42 12.56
N THR A 175 6.68 2.34 11.59
CA THR A 175 5.48 2.79 10.88
C THR A 175 5.15 1.87 9.71
N LEU A 176 6.14 1.57 8.87
CA LEU A 176 5.95 0.84 7.60
C LEU A 176 5.93 -0.68 7.80
N GLY A 177 6.67 -1.18 8.79
CA GLY A 177 6.74 -2.62 9.07
C GLY A 177 5.38 -3.25 9.35
N PRO A 178 4.57 -2.75 10.30
CA PRO A 178 3.22 -3.25 10.54
C PRO A 178 2.29 -3.14 9.32
N ALA A 179 2.38 -2.05 8.54
CA ALA A 179 1.59 -1.88 7.32
C ALA A 179 1.96 -2.92 6.26
N PHE A 180 3.24 -3.14 6.03
CA PHE A 180 3.74 -4.18 5.12
C PHE A 180 3.35 -5.59 5.58
N MET A 181 3.47 -5.88 6.88
CA MET A 181 3.07 -7.17 7.44
C MET A 181 1.56 -7.42 7.31
N ALA A 182 0.72 -6.40 7.52
CA ALA A 182 -0.72 -6.50 7.30
C ALA A 182 -1.05 -6.77 5.82
N HIS A 183 -0.36 -6.10 4.90
CA HIS A 183 -0.53 -6.32 3.47
C HIS A 183 -0.08 -7.75 3.07
N MET A 184 1.06 -8.20 3.57
CA MET A 184 1.51 -9.60 3.40
C MET A 184 0.49 -10.59 3.93
N ALA A 185 0.01 -10.39 5.15
CA ALA A 185 -0.96 -11.31 5.78
C ALA A 185 -2.24 -11.43 4.94
N THR A 186 -2.80 -10.33 4.47
CA THR A 186 -4.00 -10.35 3.62
C THR A 186 -3.75 -11.01 2.26
N SER A 187 -2.62 -10.74 1.63
CA SER A 187 -2.25 -11.32 0.34
C SER A 187 -1.96 -12.82 0.43
N MET A 188 -1.44 -13.29 1.57
CA MET A 188 -1.10 -14.69 1.80
C MET A 188 -2.22 -15.48 2.49
N MET A 189 -3.35 -14.85 2.81
CA MET A 189 -4.47 -15.48 3.53
C MET A 189 -4.97 -16.78 2.86
N PRO A 190 -5.14 -16.87 1.53
CA PRO A 190 -5.53 -18.13 0.90
C PRO A 190 -4.55 -19.28 1.19
N SER A 191 -3.25 -19.00 1.13
CA SER A 191 -2.20 -19.99 1.43
C SER A 191 -2.20 -20.39 2.90
N ALA A 192 -2.41 -19.46 3.83
CA ALA A 192 -2.51 -19.73 5.25
C ALA A 192 -3.72 -20.62 5.59
N ILE A 193 -4.86 -20.37 4.96
CA ILE A 193 -6.08 -21.20 5.12
C ILE A 193 -5.84 -22.62 4.60
N TYR A 194 -5.14 -22.77 3.47
CA TYR A 194 -4.76 -24.07 2.97
C TYR A 194 -3.90 -24.83 3.98
N GLN A 195 -2.86 -24.19 4.52
CA GLN A 195 -1.95 -24.81 5.50
C GLN A 195 -2.65 -25.20 6.82
N ALA A 196 -3.48 -24.28 7.36
CA ALA A 196 -4.19 -24.51 8.62
C ALA A 196 -5.20 -25.65 8.59
N GLY A 197 -5.61 -26.10 7.41
CA GLY A 197 -6.55 -27.21 7.27
C GLY A 197 -5.91 -28.54 6.89
N ARG A 198 -4.58 -28.65 6.92
CA ARG A 198 -3.90 -29.92 6.80
C ARG A 198 -4.05 -30.72 8.09
N PRO A 199 -4.32 -32.04 7.99
CA PRO A 199 -4.35 -32.93 9.17
C PRO A 199 -2.97 -33.02 9.80
#